data_2a4bdb3ea719ade8db5a54db86445a4c
#
_entry.id   2a4bdb3ea719ade8db5a54db86445a4c
#
_cell.length_a   1.000
_cell.length_b   1.000
_cell.length_c   1.000
_cell.angle_alpha   90.00
_cell.angle_beta   90.00
_cell.angle_gamma   90.00
#
_symmetry.space_group_name_H-M   'P 1'
#
loop_
_entity.id
_entity.type
_entity.pdbx_description
1 polymer ?
#
loop_
_entity_poly.entity_id
_entity_poly.type
_entity_poly.pdbx_seq_one_letter_code
_entity_poly.pdbx_strand_id
1 'polypeptide(L)'
;MKAIRVGLLQMTGCGVDRAASRAKGEAFCRRASAMGADIALFPEMWSTGMTFFDPKREGDRERWQAQAISCDDPYITHFQNLARELKMAIALTYLERRDECAPRNSVSLIDRRGRIVLTYAKVHTCEFDVECALAPGDGFPVCALDTEGGDVKVGFMICYDREFPESARALMLAGAEIILTPNACTLEEHRLTQFRTRAYENMVGVAMTNYAAPQNNGHSVAYDAVAFRSEDEARDTLIIEAGETEDVYLATFDIDSIRAYREREAWGNAYRRPRLYTALTAEEVAPPFVRADATR
;
A
#
# COMPACT_ATOMS: atom_id res chain seq x y z
N MET A 1 -2.18 -24.88 -7.91
CA MET A 1 -1.30 -23.85 -7.34
C MET A 1 -1.98 -22.50 -7.54
N LYS A 2 -2.44 -21.88 -6.46
CA LYS A 2 -3.10 -20.58 -6.52
C LYS A 2 -2.03 -19.49 -6.49
N ALA A 3 -1.68 -18.96 -7.66
CA ALA A 3 -0.70 -17.89 -7.80
C ALA A 3 -1.42 -16.56 -8.01
N ILE A 4 -1.10 -15.55 -7.19
CA ILE A 4 -1.60 -14.18 -7.32
C ILE A 4 -0.48 -13.31 -7.86
N ARG A 5 -0.77 -12.56 -8.92
CA ARG A 5 0.19 -11.68 -9.60
C ARG A 5 -0.18 -10.23 -9.35
N VAL A 6 0.75 -9.50 -8.75
CA VAL A 6 0.60 -8.07 -8.48
C VAL A 6 1.47 -7.28 -9.46
N GLY A 7 0.85 -6.46 -10.29
CA GLY A 7 1.54 -5.49 -11.16
C GLY A 7 1.88 -4.24 -10.37
N LEU A 8 3.18 -4.01 -10.12
CA LEU A 8 3.69 -2.81 -9.49
C LEU A 8 3.81 -1.72 -10.57
N LEU A 9 2.94 -0.71 -10.52
CA LEU A 9 2.88 0.35 -11.52
C LEU A 9 3.87 1.46 -11.17
N GLN A 10 5.15 1.26 -11.43
CA GLN A 10 6.18 2.27 -11.18
C GLN A 10 6.14 3.35 -12.26
N MET A 11 5.62 4.52 -11.89
CA MET A 11 5.36 5.64 -12.82
C MET A 11 5.86 6.95 -12.23
N THR A 12 6.06 7.97 -13.06
CA THR A 12 6.14 9.38 -12.63
C THR A 12 4.75 9.97 -12.59
N GLY A 13 4.45 10.82 -11.60
CA GLY A 13 3.17 11.49 -11.46
C GLY A 13 2.92 12.54 -12.56
N CYS A 14 1.66 12.86 -12.74
CA CYS A 14 1.22 13.93 -13.66
C CYS A 14 0.87 15.23 -12.91
N GLY A 15 1.35 15.39 -11.68
CA GLY A 15 0.97 16.51 -10.82
C GLY A 15 -0.55 16.52 -10.60
N VAL A 16 -1.14 17.70 -10.60
CA VAL A 16 -2.58 17.89 -10.40
C VAL A 16 -3.43 17.68 -11.66
N ASP A 17 -2.82 17.35 -12.79
CA ASP A 17 -3.54 17.05 -14.04
C ASP A 17 -4.20 15.68 -13.95
N ARG A 18 -5.47 15.66 -13.52
CA ARG A 18 -6.25 14.43 -13.39
C ARG A 18 -6.52 13.74 -14.72
N ALA A 19 -6.61 14.48 -15.81
CA ALA A 19 -6.86 13.87 -17.12
C ALA A 19 -5.62 13.09 -17.57
N ALA A 20 -4.44 13.68 -17.42
CA ALA A 20 -3.17 13.03 -17.71
C ALA A 20 -2.93 11.83 -16.76
N SER A 21 -3.17 11.99 -15.45
CA SER A 21 -3.00 10.91 -14.46
C SER A 21 -3.95 9.74 -14.74
N ARG A 22 -5.21 10.01 -15.13
CA ARG A 22 -6.17 9.00 -15.53
C ARG A 22 -5.70 8.23 -16.77
N ALA A 23 -5.30 8.95 -17.83
CA ALA A 23 -4.89 8.34 -19.09
C ALA A 23 -3.62 7.48 -18.91
N LYS A 24 -2.63 7.99 -18.16
CA LYS A 24 -1.39 7.26 -17.84
C LYS A 24 -1.68 6.04 -16.98
N GLY A 25 -2.47 6.20 -15.91
CA GLY A 25 -2.86 5.10 -15.03
C GLY A 25 -3.60 3.99 -15.79
N GLU A 26 -4.54 4.35 -16.69
CA GLU A 26 -5.22 3.38 -17.56
C GLU A 26 -4.23 2.62 -18.44
N ALA A 27 -3.30 3.32 -19.11
CA ALA A 27 -2.31 2.67 -19.98
C ALA A 27 -1.46 1.64 -19.23
N PHE A 28 -1.02 1.97 -18.00
CA PHE A 28 -0.26 1.04 -17.15
C PHE A 28 -1.11 -0.11 -16.63
N CYS A 29 -2.38 0.11 -16.27
CA CYS A 29 -3.32 -0.97 -15.92
C CYS A 29 -3.52 -1.95 -17.08
N ARG A 30 -3.71 -1.44 -18.31
CA ARG A 30 -3.84 -2.28 -19.51
C ARG A 30 -2.58 -3.11 -19.75
N ARG A 31 -1.40 -2.51 -19.56
CA ARG A 31 -0.13 -3.21 -19.65
C ARG A 31 0.00 -4.30 -18.58
N ALA A 32 -0.31 -4.00 -17.32
CA ALA A 32 -0.31 -4.98 -16.23
C ALA A 32 -1.24 -6.16 -16.52
N SER A 33 -2.44 -5.88 -17.01
CA SER A 33 -3.41 -6.91 -17.43
C SER A 33 -2.87 -7.77 -18.57
N ALA A 34 -2.23 -7.16 -19.59
CA ALA A 34 -1.60 -7.89 -20.68
C ALA A 34 -0.44 -8.80 -20.22
N MET A 35 0.22 -8.45 -19.11
CA MET A 35 1.24 -9.28 -18.45
C MET A 35 0.64 -10.36 -17.54
N GLY A 36 -0.69 -10.40 -17.38
CA GLY A 36 -1.41 -11.37 -16.57
C GLY A 36 -1.47 -11.03 -15.08
N ALA A 37 -1.45 -9.74 -14.71
CA ALA A 37 -1.65 -9.32 -13.34
C ALA A 37 -3.09 -9.58 -12.89
N ASP A 38 -3.26 -10.03 -11.64
CA ASP A 38 -4.55 -10.12 -10.94
C ASP A 38 -4.91 -8.82 -10.24
N ILE A 39 -3.88 -8.06 -9.83
CA ILE A 39 -4.00 -6.79 -9.10
C ILE A 39 -3.03 -5.77 -9.72
N ALA A 40 -3.50 -4.58 -10.06
CA ALA A 40 -2.66 -3.44 -10.38
C ALA A 40 -2.52 -2.54 -9.15
N LEU A 41 -1.29 -2.27 -8.72
CA LEU A 41 -0.99 -1.46 -7.54
C LEU A 41 -0.39 -0.12 -7.96
N PHE A 42 -1.08 0.97 -7.64
CA PHE A 42 -0.65 2.34 -7.88
C PHE A 42 0.32 2.85 -6.80
N PRO A 43 1.23 3.79 -7.12
CA PRO A 43 1.98 4.52 -6.11
C PRO A 43 1.08 5.45 -5.28
N GLU A 44 1.58 5.99 -4.19
CA GLU A 44 0.85 6.81 -3.21
C GLU A 44 0.25 8.09 -3.85
N MET A 45 -1.01 8.44 -3.50
CA MET A 45 -1.70 9.67 -3.92
C MET A 45 -1.66 9.94 -5.44
N TRP A 46 -1.89 8.94 -6.25
CA TRP A 46 -1.82 9.01 -7.71
C TRP A 46 -2.70 10.10 -8.31
N SER A 47 -3.90 10.36 -7.76
CA SER A 47 -4.84 11.36 -8.29
C SER A 47 -4.29 12.79 -8.33
N THR A 48 -3.30 13.09 -7.46
CA THR A 48 -2.65 14.38 -7.33
C THR A 48 -1.15 14.31 -7.67
N GLY A 49 -0.65 13.14 -8.12
CA GLY A 49 0.75 12.92 -8.46
C GLY A 49 1.71 13.16 -7.30
N MET A 50 1.26 12.93 -6.04
CA MET A 50 2.02 13.20 -4.82
C MET A 50 2.50 14.65 -4.72
N THR A 51 1.66 15.59 -5.14
CA THR A 51 1.91 17.03 -4.96
C THR A 51 1.30 17.54 -3.67
N PHE A 52 1.90 18.56 -3.11
CA PHE A 52 1.42 19.24 -1.90
C PHE A 52 1.35 20.75 -2.10
N PHE A 53 0.77 21.43 -1.13
CA PHE A 53 0.71 22.88 -1.07
C PHE A 53 2.01 23.50 -0.54
N ASP A 54 2.24 24.75 -0.88
CA ASP A 54 3.30 25.57 -0.27
C ASP A 54 2.74 26.23 1.00
N PRO A 55 3.22 25.86 2.22
CA PRO A 55 2.70 26.43 3.47
C PRO A 55 2.95 27.93 3.63
N LYS A 56 3.84 28.51 2.79
CA LYS A 56 4.14 29.96 2.78
C LYS A 56 3.18 30.76 1.90
N ARG A 57 2.33 30.09 1.11
CA ARG A 57 1.37 30.75 0.19
C ARG A 57 -0.02 30.73 0.79
N GLU A 58 -0.56 31.92 1.03
CA GLU A 58 -1.94 32.08 1.52
C GLU A 58 -2.96 31.37 0.62
N GLY A 59 -3.86 30.61 1.23
CA GLY A 59 -4.92 29.87 0.55
C GLY A 59 -4.44 28.67 -0.29
N ASP A 60 -3.13 28.30 -0.27
CA ASP A 60 -2.64 27.18 -1.07
C ASP A 60 -3.04 25.82 -0.49
N ARG A 61 -3.09 25.73 0.85
CA ARG A 61 -3.59 24.55 1.55
C ARG A 61 -5.04 24.24 1.18
N GLU A 62 -5.90 25.23 1.20
CA GLU A 62 -7.33 25.10 0.86
C GLU A 62 -7.50 24.72 -0.63
N ARG A 63 -6.73 25.34 -1.53
CA ARG A 63 -6.72 24.97 -2.96
C ARG A 63 -6.26 23.53 -3.19
N TRP A 64 -5.26 23.09 -2.44
CA TRP A 64 -4.79 21.73 -2.52
C TRP A 64 -5.83 20.75 -1.95
N GLN A 65 -6.41 21.02 -0.78
CA GLN A 65 -7.45 20.19 -0.18
C GLN A 65 -8.71 20.11 -1.06
N ALA A 66 -9.03 21.17 -1.81
CA ALA A 66 -10.15 21.17 -2.76
C ALA A 66 -9.97 20.20 -3.95
N GLN A 67 -8.77 19.64 -4.13
CA GLN A 67 -8.53 18.60 -5.14
C GLN A 67 -8.98 17.21 -4.68
N ALA A 68 -9.36 17.05 -3.41
CA ALA A 68 -9.86 15.81 -2.88
C ALA A 68 -11.14 15.36 -3.61
N ILE A 69 -11.25 14.06 -3.87
CA ILE A 69 -12.35 13.42 -4.57
C ILE A 69 -13.05 12.40 -3.70
N SER A 70 -14.36 12.24 -3.90
CA SER A 70 -15.16 11.21 -3.23
C SER A 70 -15.10 9.88 -3.98
N CYS A 71 -15.56 8.80 -3.34
CA CYS A 71 -15.54 7.46 -3.93
C CYS A 71 -16.48 7.31 -5.15
N ASP A 72 -17.41 8.24 -5.36
CA ASP A 72 -18.34 8.32 -6.50
C ASP A 72 -17.88 9.30 -7.60
N ASP A 73 -16.68 9.90 -7.46
CA ASP A 73 -16.12 10.79 -8.47
C ASP A 73 -15.97 10.07 -9.82
N PRO A 74 -16.18 10.76 -10.96
CA PRO A 74 -15.97 10.20 -12.30
C PRO A 74 -14.56 9.61 -12.50
N TYR A 75 -13.55 10.10 -11.79
CA TYR A 75 -12.21 9.53 -11.80
C TYR A 75 -12.18 8.10 -11.23
N ILE A 76 -12.81 7.87 -10.08
CA ILE A 76 -12.93 6.55 -9.46
C ILE A 76 -13.80 5.62 -10.33
N THR A 77 -14.95 6.13 -10.80
CA THR A 77 -15.87 5.39 -11.68
C THR A 77 -15.18 4.90 -12.96
N HIS A 78 -14.26 5.70 -13.53
CA HIS A 78 -13.45 5.28 -14.67
C HIS A 78 -12.63 4.01 -14.37
N PHE A 79 -11.91 3.98 -13.25
CA PHE A 79 -11.13 2.79 -12.87
C PHE A 79 -11.99 1.61 -12.42
N GLN A 80 -13.19 1.84 -11.91
CA GLN A 80 -14.17 0.76 -11.68
C GLN A 80 -14.60 0.09 -12.99
N ASN A 81 -14.85 0.88 -14.02
CA ASN A 81 -15.18 0.38 -15.35
C ASN A 81 -13.99 -0.36 -15.98
N LEU A 82 -12.79 0.20 -15.84
CA LEU A 82 -11.54 -0.42 -16.32
C LEU A 82 -11.25 -1.75 -15.63
N ALA A 83 -11.42 -1.83 -14.32
CA ALA A 83 -11.26 -3.08 -13.57
C ALA A 83 -12.21 -4.19 -14.07
N ARG A 84 -13.47 -3.81 -14.37
CA ARG A 84 -14.47 -4.72 -14.95
C ARG A 84 -14.10 -5.16 -16.36
N GLU A 85 -13.66 -4.23 -17.19
CA GLU A 85 -13.22 -4.51 -18.57
C GLU A 85 -12.03 -5.47 -18.59
N LEU A 86 -11.00 -5.18 -17.77
CA LEU A 86 -9.77 -5.95 -17.71
C LEU A 86 -9.90 -7.25 -16.88
N LYS A 87 -11.00 -7.42 -16.14
CA LYS A 87 -11.20 -8.51 -15.16
C LYS A 87 -10.07 -8.60 -14.14
N MET A 88 -9.45 -7.47 -13.81
CA MET A 88 -8.30 -7.32 -12.94
C MET A 88 -8.65 -6.36 -11.80
N ALA A 89 -8.24 -6.65 -10.57
CA ALA A 89 -8.41 -5.74 -9.45
C ALA A 89 -7.44 -4.54 -9.58
N ILE A 90 -7.90 -3.39 -9.09
CA ILE A 90 -7.11 -2.14 -9.12
C ILE A 90 -7.06 -1.56 -7.72
N ALA A 91 -5.86 -1.41 -7.15
CA ALA A 91 -5.60 -0.66 -5.92
C ALA A 91 -5.27 0.78 -6.29
N LEU A 92 -6.29 1.63 -6.36
CA LEU A 92 -6.22 3.02 -6.81
C LEU A 92 -6.03 3.96 -5.63
N THR A 93 -5.02 4.82 -5.71
CA THR A 93 -4.67 5.78 -4.66
C THR A 93 -5.09 7.20 -5.01
N TYR A 94 -5.58 7.93 -4.02
CA TYR A 94 -6.11 9.29 -4.24
C TYR A 94 -6.17 10.10 -2.94
N LEU A 95 -6.28 11.42 -3.10
CA LEU A 95 -6.65 12.33 -2.03
C LEU A 95 -8.16 12.21 -1.82
N GLU A 96 -8.58 11.59 -0.71
CA GLU A 96 -9.98 11.28 -0.42
C GLU A 96 -10.67 12.46 0.27
N ARG A 97 -11.79 12.89 -0.32
CA ARG A 97 -12.66 13.91 0.28
C ARG A 97 -13.44 13.33 1.46
N ARG A 98 -13.51 14.12 2.51
CA ARG A 98 -14.39 13.89 3.64
C ARG A 98 -15.27 15.10 3.87
N ASP A 99 -16.52 14.85 4.25
CA ASP A 99 -17.44 15.93 4.61
C ASP A 99 -16.97 16.58 5.92
N GLU A 100 -16.83 17.90 5.88
CA GLU A 100 -16.48 18.77 7.05
C GLU A 100 -15.15 18.41 7.77
N CYS A 101 -14.29 17.61 7.14
CA CYS A 101 -13.02 17.17 7.72
C CYS A 101 -11.87 17.37 6.74
N ALA A 102 -10.64 17.32 7.25
CA ALA A 102 -9.45 17.26 6.41
C ALA A 102 -9.50 16.01 5.51
N PRO A 103 -9.00 16.09 4.26
CA PRO A 103 -8.95 14.94 3.36
C PRO A 103 -8.02 13.85 3.90
N ARG A 104 -8.10 12.65 3.32
CA ARG A 104 -7.25 11.52 3.65
C ARG A 104 -6.38 11.10 2.47
N ASN A 105 -5.20 10.58 2.76
CA ASN A 105 -4.39 9.83 1.83
C ASN A 105 -4.90 8.38 1.80
N SER A 106 -5.60 8.01 0.73
CA SER A 106 -6.37 6.76 0.70
C SER A 106 -6.07 5.89 -0.52
N VAL A 107 -6.32 4.60 -0.37
CA VAL A 107 -6.36 3.61 -1.44
C VAL A 107 -7.69 2.87 -1.42
N SER A 108 -8.36 2.79 -2.57
CA SER A 108 -9.52 1.93 -2.76
C SER A 108 -9.13 0.70 -3.56
N LEU A 109 -9.43 -0.48 -3.03
CA LEU A 109 -9.32 -1.75 -3.76
C LEU A 109 -10.62 -1.98 -4.54
N ILE A 110 -10.52 -1.88 -5.84
CA ILE A 110 -11.59 -2.15 -6.79
C ILE A 110 -11.43 -3.59 -7.26
N ASP A 111 -12.44 -4.44 -7.05
CA ASP A 111 -12.41 -5.83 -7.49
C ASP A 111 -12.53 -5.96 -9.03
N ARG A 112 -12.24 -7.14 -9.56
CA ARG A 112 -12.37 -7.45 -10.99
C ARG A 112 -13.78 -7.32 -11.57
N ARG A 113 -14.79 -7.04 -10.73
CA ARG A 113 -16.18 -6.73 -11.10
C ARG A 113 -16.49 -5.24 -11.04
N GLY A 114 -15.48 -4.40 -10.73
CA GLY A 114 -15.58 -2.96 -10.64
C GLY A 114 -16.23 -2.45 -9.35
N ARG A 115 -16.28 -3.25 -8.28
CA ARG A 115 -16.81 -2.85 -6.98
C ARG A 115 -15.66 -2.46 -6.05
N ILE A 116 -15.80 -1.37 -5.32
CA ILE A 116 -14.89 -1.06 -4.22
C ILE A 116 -15.19 -2.05 -3.09
N VAL A 117 -14.21 -2.88 -2.74
CA VAL A 117 -14.33 -3.91 -1.69
C VAL A 117 -13.61 -3.54 -0.42
N LEU A 118 -12.71 -2.57 -0.48
CA LEU A 118 -11.98 -2.00 0.66
C LEU A 118 -11.54 -0.58 0.34
N THR A 119 -11.67 0.34 1.27
CA THR A 119 -10.96 1.62 1.27
C THR A 119 -10.12 1.70 2.55
N TYR A 120 -8.84 1.99 2.39
CA TYR A 120 -7.89 2.19 3.47
C TYR A 120 -7.34 3.60 3.40
N ALA A 121 -7.30 4.30 4.52
CA ALA A 121 -6.63 5.57 4.67
C ALA A 121 -5.36 5.39 5.51
N LYS A 122 -4.28 6.07 5.13
CA LYS A 122 -3.00 6.07 5.83
C LYS A 122 -3.19 6.41 7.30
N VAL A 123 -2.79 5.49 8.18
CA VAL A 123 -2.95 5.65 9.64
C VAL A 123 -1.86 6.57 10.17
N HIS A 124 -0.61 6.36 9.73
CA HIS A 124 0.52 7.18 10.17
C HIS A 124 0.83 8.23 9.12
N THR A 125 0.19 9.40 9.23
CA THR A 125 0.51 10.56 8.39
C THR A 125 1.85 11.18 8.83
N CYS A 126 2.60 11.77 7.88
CA CYS A 126 3.84 12.50 8.18
C CYS A 126 3.49 13.89 8.75
N GLU A 127 2.93 13.92 9.98
CA GLU A 127 2.42 15.15 10.62
C GLU A 127 3.50 16.21 10.86
N PHE A 128 4.75 15.79 10.93
CA PHE A 128 5.91 16.65 11.05
C PHE A 128 6.21 17.46 9.77
N ASP A 129 5.45 17.25 8.69
CA ASP A 129 5.58 17.89 7.39
C ASP A 129 4.18 18.25 6.85
N VAL A 130 4.05 18.44 5.55
CA VAL A 130 2.83 18.89 4.84
C VAL A 130 1.62 17.95 5.03
N GLU A 131 1.84 16.69 5.37
CA GLU A 131 0.75 15.76 5.70
C GLU A 131 0.01 16.09 7.01
N CYS A 132 0.45 17.08 7.79
CA CYS A 132 -0.34 17.66 8.89
C CYS A 132 -1.68 18.26 8.41
N ALA A 133 -1.85 18.43 7.10
CA ALA A 133 -3.10 18.85 6.47
C ALA A 133 -4.07 17.70 6.17
N LEU A 134 -3.69 16.45 6.47
CA LEU A 134 -4.49 15.24 6.27
C LEU A 134 -5.06 14.73 7.59
N ALA A 135 -6.22 14.08 7.51
CA ALA A 135 -6.74 13.28 8.61
C ALA A 135 -6.17 11.86 8.56
N PRO A 136 -5.74 11.28 9.69
CA PRO A 136 -5.30 9.90 9.76
C PRO A 136 -6.43 8.90 9.48
N GLY A 137 -6.06 7.66 9.13
CA GLY A 137 -6.97 6.53 9.03
C GLY A 137 -7.38 5.97 10.39
N ASP A 138 -8.41 5.10 10.39
CA ASP A 138 -9.05 4.61 11.61
C ASP A 138 -8.59 3.18 11.99
N GLY A 139 -7.68 2.56 11.23
CA GLY A 139 -7.19 1.21 11.51
C GLY A 139 -6.72 0.44 10.28
N PHE A 140 -6.48 -0.87 10.45
CA PHE A 140 -5.86 -1.75 9.47
C PHE A 140 -6.84 -2.85 9.00
N PRO A 141 -7.85 -2.54 8.17
CA PRO A 141 -8.81 -3.51 7.69
C PRO A 141 -8.19 -4.48 6.65
N VAL A 142 -8.76 -5.69 6.60
CA VAL A 142 -8.41 -6.74 5.63
C VAL A 142 -9.68 -7.18 4.93
N CYS A 143 -9.61 -7.42 3.62
CA CYS A 143 -10.71 -8.00 2.86
C CYS A 143 -10.28 -9.26 2.10
N ALA A 144 -11.26 -10.11 1.79
CA ALA A 144 -11.08 -11.19 0.83
C ALA A 144 -11.30 -10.62 -0.58
N LEU A 145 -10.32 -10.84 -1.46
CA LEU A 145 -10.35 -10.46 -2.86
C LEU A 145 -10.48 -11.70 -3.74
N ASP A 146 -11.51 -11.73 -4.57
CA ASP A 146 -11.71 -12.74 -5.61
C ASP A 146 -10.86 -12.37 -6.84
N THR A 147 -9.92 -13.23 -7.23
CA THR A 147 -9.09 -13.07 -8.42
C THR A 147 -9.23 -14.29 -9.34
N GLU A 148 -8.64 -14.22 -10.54
CA GLU A 148 -8.56 -15.38 -11.43
C GLU A 148 -7.66 -16.47 -10.84
N GLY A 149 -6.60 -16.09 -10.15
CA GLY A 149 -5.68 -17.00 -9.44
C GLY A 149 -6.26 -17.61 -8.15
N GLY A 150 -7.46 -17.17 -7.71
CA GLY A 150 -8.15 -17.61 -6.50
C GLY A 150 -8.39 -16.50 -5.48
N ASP A 151 -8.98 -16.86 -4.33
CA ASP A 151 -9.24 -15.90 -3.26
C ASP A 151 -7.98 -15.65 -2.43
N VAL A 152 -7.72 -14.39 -2.11
CA VAL A 152 -6.60 -13.93 -1.28
C VAL A 152 -7.08 -12.85 -0.29
N LYS A 153 -6.56 -12.88 0.93
CA LYS A 153 -6.82 -11.84 1.93
C LYS A 153 -5.78 -10.72 1.79
N VAL A 154 -6.26 -9.52 1.52
CA VAL A 154 -5.42 -8.34 1.23
C VAL A 154 -5.66 -7.25 2.26
N GLY A 155 -4.58 -6.62 2.70
CA GLY A 155 -4.59 -5.39 3.48
C GLY A 155 -3.60 -4.38 2.93
N PHE A 156 -3.60 -3.17 3.48
CA PHE A 156 -2.75 -2.07 3.02
C PHE A 156 -1.92 -1.45 4.13
N MET A 157 -0.72 -1.03 3.76
CA MET A 157 0.05 0.03 4.40
C MET A 157 0.30 1.12 3.34
N ILE A 158 0.36 2.39 3.73
CA ILE A 158 0.76 3.47 2.81
C ILE A 158 2.06 4.10 3.34
N CYS A 159 3.12 3.99 2.56
CA CYS A 159 4.40 4.68 2.75
C CYS A 159 4.91 4.63 4.21
N TYR A 160 4.70 5.69 4.99
CA TYR A 160 5.18 5.87 6.38
C TYR A 160 4.63 4.84 7.37
N ASP A 161 3.48 4.18 7.08
CA ASP A 161 2.97 3.07 7.91
C ASP A 161 4.00 1.96 8.10
N ARG A 162 4.93 1.76 7.15
CA ARG A 162 5.97 0.73 7.24
C ARG A 162 6.96 0.97 8.37
N GLU A 163 7.14 2.23 8.82
CA GLU A 163 8.06 2.55 9.92
C GLU A 163 7.58 1.93 11.25
N PHE A 164 6.28 1.63 11.36
CA PHE A 164 5.63 1.07 12.54
C PHE A 164 5.40 -0.43 12.35
N PRO A 165 6.14 -1.31 13.05
CA PRO A 165 5.97 -2.77 12.96
C PRO A 165 4.53 -3.21 13.28
N GLU A 166 3.84 -2.45 14.10
CA GLU A 166 2.45 -2.67 14.51
C GLU A 166 1.49 -2.70 13.30
N SER A 167 1.73 -1.90 12.27
CA SER A 167 0.91 -1.83 11.07
C SER A 167 0.82 -3.20 10.38
N ALA A 168 1.97 -3.78 10.04
CA ALA A 168 2.02 -5.10 9.40
C ALA A 168 1.55 -6.20 10.35
N ARG A 169 1.84 -6.08 11.65
CA ARG A 169 1.39 -7.03 12.67
C ARG A 169 -0.13 -7.00 12.83
N ALA A 170 -0.77 -5.84 12.86
CA ALA A 170 -2.22 -5.72 12.91
C ALA A 170 -2.88 -6.37 11.69
N LEU A 171 -2.35 -6.11 10.49
CA LEU A 171 -2.81 -6.73 9.24
C LEU A 171 -2.68 -8.25 9.26
N MET A 172 -1.54 -8.79 9.72
CA MET A 172 -1.33 -10.24 9.85
C MET A 172 -2.35 -10.85 10.82
N LEU A 173 -2.59 -10.20 11.97
CA LEU A 173 -3.56 -10.66 12.97
C LEU A 173 -4.99 -10.60 12.47
N ALA A 174 -5.32 -9.65 11.60
CA ALA A 174 -6.60 -9.57 10.88
C ALA A 174 -6.70 -10.59 9.73
N GLY A 175 -5.62 -11.34 9.46
CA GLY A 175 -5.59 -12.45 8.52
C GLY A 175 -5.07 -12.11 7.12
N ALA A 176 -4.45 -10.96 6.89
CA ALA A 176 -3.85 -10.63 5.62
C ALA A 176 -2.84 -11.71 5.17
N GLU A 177 -2.87 -12.05 3.89
CA GLU A 177 -1.93 -12.96 3.23
C GLU A 177 -0.95 -12.17 2.36
N ILE A 178 -1.42 -11.05 1.78
CA ILE A 178 -0.60 -10.07 1.06
C ILE A 178 -0.90 -8.68 1.62
N ILE A 179 0.17 -7.91 1.85
CA ILE A 179 0.09 -6.48 2.16
C ILE A 179 0.54 -5.71 0.92
N LEU A 180 -0.35 -4.86 0.40
CA LEU A 180 -0.08 -3.96 -0.70
C LEU A 180 0.33 -2.59 -0.14
N THR A 181 1.43 -2.04 -0.63
CA THR A 181 1.98 -0.78 -0.11
C THR A 181 2.19 0.25 -1.21
N PRO A 182 1.22 1.15 -1.44
CA PRO A 182 1.48 2.39 -2.16
C PRO A 182 2.55 3.22 -1.44
N ASN A 183 3.53 3.74 -2.19
CA ASN A 183 4.66 4.45 -1.60
C ASN A 183 5.07 5.66 -2.44
N ALA A 184 5.68 6.66 -1.79
CA ALA A 184 6.28 7.83 -2.43
C ALA A 184 7.42 8.39 -1.59
N CYS A 185 8.59 7.79 -1.70
CA CYS A 185 9.81 8.32 -1.06
C CYS A 185 11.06 7.81 -1.77
N THR A 186 12.18 8.42 -1.48
CA THR A 186 13.49 7.85 -1.83
C THR A 186 13.72 6.61 -0.99
N LEU A 187 13.99 5.50 -1.67
CA LEU A 187 14.27 4.21 -1.06
C LEU A 187 15.77 3.96 -1.00
N GLU A 188 16.22 3.50 0.13
CA GLU A 188 17.60 3.07 0.41
C GLU A 188 17.57 1.74 1.16
N GLU A 189 18.72 1.16 1.44
CA GLU A 189 18.85 -0.18 1.99
C GLU A 189 18.00 -0.42 3.26
N HIS A 190 17.96 0.55 4.18
CA HIS A 190 17.20 0.40 5.43
C HIS A 190 15.69 0.29 5.17
N ARG A 191 15.14 1.15 4.30
CA ARG A 191 13.72 1.13 3.94
C ARG A 191 13.34 -0.10 3.12
N LEU A 192 14.20 -0.55 2.19
CA LEU A 192 14.00 -1.82 1.48
C LEU A 192 14.02 -3.00 2.47
N THR A 193 14.97 -2.99 3.42
CA THR A 193 15.06 -4.01 4.47
C THR A 193 13.82 -4.01 5.39
N GLN A 194 13.19 -2.86 5.65
CA GLN A 194 11.92 -2.81 6.40
C GLN A 194 10.84 -3.65 5.70
N PHE A 195 10.63 -3.50 4.40
CA PHE A 195 9.63 -4.30 3.67
C PHE A 195 9.92 -5.80 3.75
N ARG A 196 11.20 -6.18 3.60
CA ARG A 196 11.65 -7.57 3.77
C ARG A 196 11.34 -8.09 5.18
N THR A 197 11.62 -7.27 6.20
CA THR A 197 11.36 -7.62 7.60
C THR A 197 9.86 -7.74 7.86
N ARG A 198 9.01 -6.83 7.34
CA ARG A 198 7.56 -6.93 7.49
C ARG A 198 7.01 -8.21 6.86
N ALA A 199 7.54 -8.63 5.71
CA ALA A 199 7.17 -9.92 5.11
C ALA A 199 7.57 -11.10 6.00
N TYR A 200 8.82 -11.13 6.45
CA TYR A 200 9.39 -12.22 7.26
C TYR A 200 8.69 -12.38 8.61
N GLU A 201 8.67 -11.33 9.43
CA GLU A 201 8.18 -11.40 10.82
C GLU A 201 6.67 -11.64 10.94
N ASN A 202 5.92 -11.42 9.85
CA ASN A 202 4.47 -11.59 9.79
C ASN A 202 4.03 -12.75 8.90
N MET A 203 4.96 -13.41 8.21
CA MET A 203 4.66 -14.48 7.24
C MET A 203 3.57 -14.05 6.25
N VAL A 204 3.74 -12.87 5.65
CA VAL A 204 2.85 -12.29 4.64
C VAL A 204 3.63 -11.91 3.40
N GLY A 205 3.03 -12.01 2.22
CA GLY A 205 3.59 -11.38 1.02
C GLY A 205 3.55 -9.86 1.18
N VAL A 206 4.58 -9.15 0.75
CA VAL A 206 4.59 -7.68 0.70
C VAL A 206 4.88 -7.24 -0.72
N ALA A 207 4.03 -6.38 -1.29
CA ALA A 207 4.21 -5.77 -2.59
C ALA A 207 4.12 -4.25 -2.47
N MET A 208 5.19 -3.55 -2.83
CA MET A 208 5.29 -2.10 -2.73
C MET A 208 5.54 -1.48 -4.09
N THR A 209 4.80 -0.42 -4.41
CA THR A 209 4.97 0.39 -5.62
C THR A 209 5.38 1.81 -5.27
N ASN A 210 6.47 2.28 -5.87
CA ASN A 210 7.02 3.62 -5.70
C ASN A 210 6.97 4.42 -7.01
N TYR A 211 7.18 5.72 -6.91
CA TYR A 211 7.37 6.57 -8.09
C TYR A 211 8.74 6.36 -8.72
N ALA A 212 8.77 6.37 -10.06
CA ALA A 212 9.99 6.31 -10.85
C ALA A 212 10.83 7.60 -10.73
N ALA A 213 12.10 7.50 -11.14
CA ALA A 213 12.94 8.67 -11.32
C ALA A 213 12.38 9.57 -12.45
N PRO A 214 12.51 10.89 -12.35
CA PRO A 214 13.24 11.65 -11.31
C PRO A 214 12.39 12.03 -10.10
N GLN A 215 11.12 11.64 -10.01
CA GLN A 215 10.24 12.04 -8.91
C GLN A 215 10.67 11.43 -7.56
N ASN A 216 10.86 10.11 -7.56
CA ASN A 216 11.60 9.39 -6.54
C ASN A 216 12.71 8.57 -7.23
N ASN A 217 13.20 7.50 -6.62
CA ASN A 217 14.27 6.68 -7.21
C ASN A 217 13.80 5.29 -7.65
N GLY A 218 12.50 5.06 -7.86
CA GLY A 218 11.98 3.75 -8.25
C GLY A 218 12.10 2.73 -7.12
N HIS A 219 12.74 1.58 -7.38
CA HIS A 219 12.92 0.47 -6.44
C HIS A 219 11.60 -0.10 -5.90
N SER A 220 10.54 -0.13 -6.74
CA SER A 220 9.35 -0.91 -6.38
C SER A 220 9.75 -2.35 -6.11
N VAL A 221 9.25 -2.95 -5.01
CA VAL A 221 9.78 -4.23 -4.53
C VAL A 221 8.69 -5.16 -4.04
N ALA A 222 8.92 -6.46 -4.17
CA ALA A 222 8.06 -7.46 -3.55
C ALA A 222 8.88 -8.55 -2.86
N TYR A 223 8.39 -8.96 -1.67
CA TYR A 223 8.97 -10.02 -0.85
C TYR A 223 7.94 -11.11 -0.55
N ASP A 224 8.38 -12.35 -0.66
CA ASP A 224 7.58 -13.52 -0.32
C ASP A 224 7.51 -13.71 1.22
N ALA A 225 6.42 -14.31 1.65
CA ALA A 225 6.22 -14.74 3.04
C ALA A 225 7.10 -15.94 3.44
N VAL A 226 7.37 -16.83 2.47
CA VAL A 226 8.05 -18.12 2.72
C VAL A 226 9.56 -17.92 2.79
N ALA A 227 10.11 -17.85 3.99
CA ALA A 227 11.54 -17.64 4.21
C ALA A 227 12.33 -18.95 4.33
N PHE A 228 11.67 -20.08 4.64
CA PHE A 228 12.30 -21.39 4.78
C PHE A 228 11.53 -22.45 3.99
N ARG A 229 12.24 -23.27 3.23
CA ARG A 229 11.67 -24.43 2.53
C ARG A 229 11.52 -25.63 3.49
N SER A 230 12.48 -25.77 4.41
CA SER A 230 12.50 -26.73 5.52
C SER A 230 13.12 -26.07 6.74
N GLU A 231 13.22 -26.77 7.87
CA GLU A 231 13.83 -26.26 9.12
C GLU A 231 15.24 -25.71 8.92
N ASP A 232 16.00 -26.31 7.99
CA ASP A 232 17.42 -25.98 7.77
C ASP A 232 17.68 -25.25 6.43
N GLU A 233 16.66 -25.02 5.61
CA GLU A 233 16.84 -24.46 4.27
C GLU A 233 16.21 -23.06 4.13
N ALA A 234 16.97 -22.03 4.50
CA ALA A 234 16.58 -20.63 4.23
C ALA A 234 16.64 -20.30 2.75
N ARG A 235 15.76 -19.42 2.29
CA ARG A 235 15.77 -18.87 0.92
C ARG A 235 15.75 -17.35 0.92
N ASP A 236 16.19 -16.76 -0.17
CA ASP A 236 15.92 -15.35 -0.42
C ASP A 236 14.43 -15.14 -0.68
N THR A 237 13.84 -14.20 0.04
CA THR A 237 12.41 -13.85 -0.08
C THR A 237 12.16 -12.77 -1.13
N LEU A 238 13.21 -12.18 -1.72
CA LEU A 238 13.04 -11.19 -2.79
C LEU A 238 12.37 -11.85 -4.00
N ILE A 239 11.20 -11.34 -4.40
CA ILE A 239 10.53 -11.75 -5.63
C ILE A 239 11.03 -10.88 -6.78
N ILE A 240 11.01 -9.57 -6.60
CA ILE A 240 11.46 -8.59 -7.58
C ILE A 240 11.85 -7.29 -6.88
N GLU A 241 12.87 -6.63 -7.41
CA GLU A 241 13.19 -5.23 -7.14
C GLU A 241 13.36 -4.52 -8.48
N ALA A 242 12.62 -3.44 -8.68
CA ALA A 242 12.67 -2.61 -9.88
C ALA A 242 13.94 -1.74 -9.91
N GLY A 243 14.34 -1.33 -11.11
CA GLY A 243 15.27 -0.21 -11.26
C GLY A 243 14.57 1.15 -11.06
N GLU A 244 15.16 2.22 -11.58
CA GLU A 244 14.68 3.59 -11.39
C GLU A 244 13.63 4.02 -12.43
N THR A 245 13.55 3.34 -13.57
CA THR A 245 12.74 3.75 -14.73
C THR A 245 11.27 3.38 -14.59
N GLU A 246 10.42 4.10 -15.35
CA GLU A 246 9.00 3.75 -15.46
C GLU A 246 8.82 2.40 -16.12
N ASP A 247 8.09 1.52 -15.44
CA ASP A 247 7.66 0.23 -15.99
C ASP A 247 6.55 -0.40 -15.14
N VAL A 248 6.01 -1.52 -15.61
CA VAL A 248 5.19 -2.46 -14.85
C VAL A 248 6.06 -3.65 -14.46
N TYR A 249 6.18 -3.89 -13.16
CA TYR A 249 6.93 -5.03 -12.62
C TYR A 249 5.96 -6.04 -12.02
N LEU A 250 6.07 -7.31 -12.43
CA LEU A 250 5.12 -8.35 -12.02
C LEU A 250 5.69 -9.18 -10.88
N ALA A 251 5.04 -9.14 -9.72
CA ALA A 251 5.34 -9.96 -8.56
C ALA A 251 4.35 -11.12 -8.45
N THR A 252 4.83 -12.36 -8.31
CA THR A 252 3.99 -13.56 -8.20
C THR A 252 4.10 -14.18 -6.82
N PHE A 253 2.96 -14.39 -6.16
CA PHE A 253 2.84 -14.99 -4.84
C PHE A 253 2.13 -16.34 -4.93
N ASP A 254 2.74 -17.40 -4.40
CA ASP A 254 2.10 -18.72 -4.26
C ASP A 254 1.32 -18.76 -2.93
N ILE A 255 0.01 -18.54 -3.01
CA ILE A 255 -0.85 -18.46 -1.82
C ILE A 255 -0.98 -19.79 -1.10
N ASP A 256 -0.97 -20.91 -1.83
CA ASP A 256 -1.02 -22.24 -1.20
C ASP A 256 0.25 -22.48 -0.38
N SER A 257 1.42 -22.09 -0.90
CA SER A 257 2.69 -22.16 -0.18
C SER A 257 2.73 -21.23 1.04
N ILE A 258 2.21 -20.01 0.93
CA ILE A 258 2.11 -19.05 2.06
C ILE A 258 1.23 -19.66 3.17
N ARG A 259 0.08 -20.24 2.82
CA ARG A 259 -0.83 -20.87 3.79
C ARG A 259 -0.18 -22.05 4.48
N ALA A 260 0.41 -22.97 3.73
CA ALA A 260 1.12 -24.12 4.28
C ALA A 260 2.29 -23.72 5.18
N TYR A 261 3.05 -22.67 4.79
CA TYR A 261 4.13 -22.11 5.59
C TYR A 261 3.63 -21.58 6.94
N ARG A 262 2.55 -20.80 6.93
CA ARG A 262 1.94 -20.23 8.15
C ARG A 262 1.37 -21.30 9.10
N GLU A 263 0.93 -22.44 8.58
CA GLU A 263 0.46 -23.58 9.39
C GLU A 263 1.63 -24.33 10.04
N ARG A 264 2.77 -24.40 9.36
CA ARG A 264 3.94 -25.15 9.82
C ARG A 264 4.78 -24.40 10.84
N GLU A 265 4.94 -23.09 10.65
CA GLU A 265 5.94 -22.32 11.40
C GLU A 265 5.49 -21.95 12.83
N ALA A 266 6.46 -21.92 13.76
CA ALA A 266 6.20 -21.70 15.17
C ALA A 266 5.96 -20.23 15.53
N TRP A 267 6.56 -19.26 14.81
CA TRP A 267 6.31 -17.84 15.09
C TRP A 267 4.99 -17.37 14.45
N GLY A 268 4.59 -16.18 14.67
CA GLY A 268 3.28 -15.67 14.29
C GLY A 268 2.41 -15.46 15.52
N ASN A 269 1.13 -15.86 15.50
CA ASN A 269 0.21 -15.53 16.60
C ASN A 269 0.16 -16.56 17.75
N ALA A 270 0.44 -17.85 17.48
CA ALA A 270 0.21 -18.94 18.44
C ALA A 270 0.98 -18.78 19.76
N TYR A 271 2.22 -18.32 19.69
CA TYR A 271 3.11 -18.19 20.86
C TYR A 271 3.24 -16.75 21.37
N ARG A 272 2.49 -15.80 20.81
CA ARG A 272 2.48 -14.42 21.31
C ARG A 272 1.95 -14.37 22.74
N ARG A 273 2.41 -13.39 23.51
CA ARG A 273 1.99 -13.14 24.89
C ARG A 273 1.34 -11.75 25.03
N PRO A 274 0.14 -11.51 24.44
CA PRO A 274 -0.46 -10.19 24.33
C PRO A 274 -0.62 -9.47 25.67
N ARG A 275 -0.87 -10.21 26.75
CA ARG A 275 -1.02 -9.63 28.11
C ARG A 275 0.25 -8.93 28.63
N LEU A 276 1.42 -9.18 28.01
CA LEU A 276 2.69 -8.55 28.37
C LEU A 276 3.06 -7.36 27.47
N TYR A 277 2.23 -7.05 26.47
CA TYR A 277 2.51 -6.01 25.47
C TYR A 277 1.76 -4.71 25.77
N THR A 278 1.41 -4.45 27.01
CA THR A 278 0.63 -3.24 27.40
C THR A 278 1.34 -1.93 27.03
N ALA A 279 2.66 -1.93 27.00
CA ALA A 279 3.44 -0.75 26.57
C ALA A 279 3.17 -0.37 25.10
N LEU A 280 2.78 -1.34 24.22
CA LEU A 280 2.48 -1.07 22.82
C LEU A 280 1.13 -0.33 22.63
N THR A 281 0.28 -0.33 23.63
CA THR A 281 -1.04 0.32 23.59
C THR A 281 -1.14 1.46 24.59
N ALA A 282 -0.03 1.83 25.23
CA ALA A 282 0.02 2.98 26.14
C ALA A 282 0.00 4.29 25.34
N GLU A 283 -0.85 5.23 25.76
CA GLU A 283 -0.96 6.54 25.10
C GLU A 283 0.12 7.52 25.57
N GLU A 284 0.77 7.24 26.70
CA GLU A 284 1.83 8.08 27.26
C GLU A 284 3.10 8.02 26.44
N VAL A 285 3.69 9.19 26.13
CA VAL A 285 4.97 9.33 25.44
C VAL A 285 6.01 9.89 26.38
N ALA A 286 7.10 9.13 26.59
CA ALA A 286 8.22 9.56 27.41
C ALA A 286 9.38 10.15 26.56
N PRO A 287 10.22 11.03 27.13
CA PRO A 287 11.45 11.44 26.50
C PRO A 287 12.33 10.24 26.11
N PRO A 288 13.06 10.29 24.99
CA PRO A 288 13.28 11.44 24.11
C PRO A 288 12.25 11.59 22.96
N PHE A 289 11.14 10.85 22.96
CA PHE A 289 10.22 10.77 21.82
C PHE A 289 9.08 11.81 21.86
N VAL A 290 9.03 12.69 22.85
CA VAL A 290 8.03 13.75 22.93
C VAL A 290 8.20 14.74 21.76
N ARG A 291 7.12 15.00 21.04
CA ARG A 291 7.04 15.99 19.95
C ARG A 291 5.79 16.82 20.16
N ALA A 292 5.93 18.15 20.14
CA ALA A 292 4.84 19.07 20.41
C ALA A 292 3.80 19.15 19.28
N ASP A 293 4.18 18.73 18.09
CA ASP A 293 3.41 18.74 16.85
C ASP A 293 2.77 17.38 16.52
N ALA A 294 3.03 16.33 17.30
CA ALA A 294 2.41 15.02 17.10
C ALA A 294 0.97 15.03 17.64
N THR A 295 0.03 14.62 16.80
CA THR A 295 -1.36 14.33 17.18
C THR A 295 -1.53 12.81 17.31
N ARG A 296 -2.12 12.34 18.42
CA ARG A 296 -2.25 10.89 18.70
C ARG A 296 -3.71 10.51 18.92
#